data_6d5e6bedc13889b6c3937eb93ed045c9
#
_entry.id   6d5e6bedc13889b6c3937eb93ed045c9
#
_cell.length_a   1.000
_cell.length_b   1.000
_cell.length_c   1.000
_cell.angle_alpha   90.00
_cell.angle_beta   90.00
_cell.angle_gamma   90.00
#
_symmetry.space_group_name_H-M   'P 1'
#
loop_
_entity.id
_entity.type
_entity.pdbx_description
1 polymer ?
#
loop_
_entity_poly.entity_id
_entity_poly.type
_entity_poly.pdbx_seq_one_letter_code
_entity_poly.pdbx_strand_id
1 'polypeptide(L)'
;MEFGYWLPVFGGWLRNIPDEGMDTSWDYVKTLAQRSEDWGYSLSLIAELYLNDIKGQAAPSLDAWSTAAALAAVTEQLEIMVAVRPTFHNPAQLAKQAANIDLISNGRLSLNVVSSWWRDEATKYGIHFEQHDDRYARTKEWLDVVTNVWEKDHFTYEGKYYKVEDNILQPKPAKKPFIYAGGESEAAKTLISTQCDGYVMHGDSPEKIGERIAGMRRRREALGLPPMKYGVAAYSIVRDSEGEVKQELDRITNVQASAAGYDNYQQWLAGTQLEQELSLQDYSVTNRGLRTGLVGTPARIQDRIAEFEKVGVDFFLLQSSPQLEEMERFSDSVIKAFNPNQQSA
;
A
#
# COMPACT_ATOMS: atom_id res chain seq x y z
N MET A 1 -5.36 17.35 1.47
CA MET A 1 -4.46 16.18 1.67
C MET A 1 -5.19 15.11 2.46
N GLU A 2 -5.22 13.86 1.97
CA GLU A 2 -5.73 12.73 2.72
C GLU A 2 -4.57 11.98 3.41
N PHE A 3 -4.87 11.35 4.55
CA PHE A 3 -3.90 10.56 5.31
C PHE A 3 -4.42 9.14 5.48
N GLY A 4 -3.65 8.20 5.01
CA GLY A 4 -3.83 6.78 5.24
C GLY A 4 -2.61 6.17 5.91
N TYR A 5 -2.68 4.88 6.15
CA TYR A 5 -1.58 4.16 6.77
C TYR A 5 -1.49 2.71 6.28
N TRP A 6 -0.32 2.12 6.45
CA TRP A 6 -0.15 0.70 6.27
C TRP A 6 -0.58 -0.04 7.54
N LEU A 7 -1.46 -1.02 7.41
CA LEU A 7 -1.86 -1.86 8.53
C LEU A 7 -0.70 -2.78 8.91
N PRO A 8 -0.27 -2.83 10.20
CA PRO A 8 0.93 -3.55 10.61
C PRO A 8 0.71 -5.08 10.75
N VAL A 9 0.31 -5.71 9.66
CA VAL A 9 0.04 -7.16 9.57
C VAL A 9 1.27 -8.05 9.79
N PHE A 10 2.45 -7.44 9.88
CA PHE A 10 3.75 -8.11 10.11
C PHE A 10 4.33 -7.84 11.51
N GLY A 11 3.63 -7.14 12.40
CA GLY A 11 4.13 -6.77 13.72
C GLY A 11 5.20 -5.68 13.70
N GLY A 12 5.27 -4.86 12.66
CA GLY A 12 6.17 -3.72 12.57
C GLY A 12 6.64 -3.37 11.17
N TRP A 13 7.54 -2.36 11.10
CA TRP A 13 8.06 -1.78 9.86
C TRP A 13 9.59 -1.70 9.82
N LEU A 14 10.24 -1.95 10.95
CA LEU A 14 11.67 -1.76 11.14
C LEU A 14 12.38 -3.12 11.18
N ARG A 15 13.25 -3.38 10.21
CA ARG A 15 13.94 -4.67 10.08
C ARG A 15 14.99 -4.91 11.16
N ASN A 16 15.53 -3.83 11.73
CA ASN A 16 16.55 -3.84 12.76
C ASN A 16 16.00 -3.80 14.20
N ILE A 17 14.71 -3.64 14.38
CA ILE A 17 14.03 -3.63 15.69
C ILE A 17 13.18 -4.90 15.80
N PRO A 18 13.58 -5.88 16.63
CA PRO A 18 12.85 -7.15 16.74
C PRO A 18 11.43 -6.99 17.26
N ASP A 19 11.25 -6.17 18.29
CA ASP A 19 9.96 -5.87 18.91
C ASP A 19 9.69 -4.36 18.85
N GLU A 20 8.63 -3.99 18.16
CA GLU A 20 8.18 -2.61 18.01
C GLU A 20 6.94 -2.30 18.87
N GLY A 21 6.52 -3.22 19.75
CA GLY A 21 5.28 -3.09 20.53
C GLY A 21 4.01 -3.23 19.69
N MET A 22 4.10 -3.86 18.52
CA MET A 22 2.98 -4.07 17.60
C MET A 22 2.69 -5.56 17.46
N ASP A 23 1.68 -6.06 18.17
CA ASP A 23 1.30 -7.46 18.08
C ASP A 23 0.77 -7.82 16.68
N THR A 24 1.22 -8.94 16.13
CA THR A 24 0.61 -9.55 14.94
C THR A 24 -0.66 -10.27 15.35
N SER A 25 -1.69 -9.53 15.73
CA SER A 25 -2.94 -10.06 16.25
C SER A 25 -4.15 -9.30 15.67
N TRP A 26 -5.29 -9.98 15.63
CA TRP A 26 -6.55 -9.36 15.24
C TRP A 26 -6.94 -8.20 16.16
N ASP A 27 -6.77 -8.36 17.46
CA ASP A 27 -7.17 -7.33 18.44
C ASP A 27 -6.36 -6.04 18.27
N TYR A 28 -5.07 -6.14 17.95
CA TYR A 28 -4.23 -4.97 17.67
C TYR A 28 -4.68 -4.23 16.41
N VAL A 29 -4.79 -4.94 15.27
CA VAL A 29 -5.15 -4.30 13.99
C VAL A 29 -6.59 -3.77 13.98
N LYS A 30 -7.52 -4.45 14.67
CA LYS A 30 -8.88 -3.97 14.89
C LYS A 30 -8.89 -2.67 15.68
N THR A 31 -8.20 -2.64 16.82
CA THR A 31 -8.12 -1.45 17.67
C THR A 31 -7.53 -0.27 16.91
N LEU A 32 -6.44 -0.50 16.18
CA LEU A 32 -5.80 0.53 15.36
C LEU A 32 -6.77 1.07 14.30
N ALA A 33 -7.46 0.20 13.58
CA ALA A 33 -8.37 0.62 12.52
C ALA A 33 -9.56 1.44 13.07
N GLN A 34 -10.16 1.03 14.17
CA GLN A 34 -11.24 1.78 14.79
C GLN A 34 -10.77 3.14 15.33
N ARG A 35 -9.62 3.17 16.02
CA ARG A 35 -9.03 4.44 16.50
C ARG A 35 -8.63 5.37 15.35
N SER A 36 -8.17 4.83 14.24
CA SER A 36 -7.74 5.64 13.10
C SER A 36 -8.86 6.47 12.50
N GLU A 37 -10.11 5.99 12.53
CA GLU A 37 -11.29 6.77 12.10
C GLU A 37 -11.47 8.02 12.97
N ASP A 38 -11.37 7.87 14.30
CA ASP A 38 -11.47 8.99 15.25
C ASP A 38 -10.32 9.99 15.09
N TRP A 39 -9.17 9.52 14.64
CA TRP A 39 -7.98 10.34 14.42
C TRP A 39 -7.95 11.03 13.05
N GLY A 40 -8.95 10.78 12.19
CA GLY A 40 -9.08 11.44 10.89
C GLY A 40 -8.26 10.81 9.76
N TYR A 41 -7.85 9.55 9.91
CA TYR A 41 -7.31 8.78 8.80
C TYR A 41 -8.44 8.30 7.90
N SER A 42 -8.23 8.39 6.58
CA SER A 42 -9.26 8.09 5.59
C SER A 42 -9.11 6.71 4.95
N LEU A 43 -7.92 6.09 5.01
CA LEU A 43 -7.69 4.80 4.36
C LEU A 43 -6.63 3.97 5.10
N SER A 44 -6.76 2.63 5.01
CA SER A 44 -5.78 1.67 5.49
C SER A 44 -5.35 0.75 4.35
N LEU A 45 -4.04 0.63 4.08
CA LEU A 45 -3.51 -0.36 3.14
C LEU A 45 -3.07 -1.62 3.88
N ILE A 46 -3.65 -2.75 3.51
CA ILE A 46 -3.31 -4.07 4.01
C ILE A 46 -2.35 -4.73 3.02
N ALA A 47 -1.10 -4.91 3.43
CA ALA A 47 -0.11 -5.59 2.60
C ALA A 47 -0.40 -7.10 2.50
N GLU A 48 -0.19 -7.68 1.31
CA GLU A 48 -0.35 -9.11 1.08
C GLU A 48 0.99 -9.80 0.93
N LEU A 49 1.43 -10.48 1.98
CA LEU A 49 2.50 -11.47 1.99
C LEU A 49 2.11 -12.60 2.93
N TYR A 50 2.35 -13.84 2.53
CA TYR A 50 2.08 -15.01 3.36
C TYR A 50 3.22 -15.32 4.34
N LEU A 51 4.42 -14.80 4.05
CA LEU A 51 5.58 -14.86 4.91
C LEU A 51 5.94 -13.45 5.38
N ASN A 52 6.54 -13.36 6.56
CA ASN A 52 6.94 -12.08 7.12
C ASN A 52 8.29 -11.63 6.56
N ASP A 53 8.27 -10.60 5.71
CA ASP A 53 9.48 -10.01 5.12
C ASP A 53 10.20 -9.04 6.08
N ILE A 54 9.52 -8.54 7.10
CA ILE A 54 10.06 -7.51 8.00
C ILE A 54 10.81 -8.13 9.19
N LYS A 55 10.23 -9.17 9.78
CA LYS A 55 10.77 -9.82 11.00
C LYS A 55 11.41 -11.17 10.72
N GLY A 56 11.46 -11.59 9.44
CA GLY A 56 11.95 -12.90 9.00
C GLY A 56 10.80 -13.87 8.70
N GLN A 57 11.05 -14.81 7.79
CA GLN A 57 10.01 -15.69 7.20
C GLN A 57 9.23 -16.52 8.21
N ALA A 58 9.82 -16.85 9.37
CA ALA A 58 9.19 -17.64 10.42
C ALA A 58 8.35 -16.80 11.40
N ALA A 59 8.44 -15.48 11.34
CA ALA A 59 7.62 -14.60 12.16
C ALA A 59 6.16 -14.59 11.68
N PRO A 60 5.18 -14.33 12.55
CA PRO A 60 3.78 -14.31 12.17
C PRO A 60 3.47 -13.19 11.17
N SER A 61 2.47 -13.43 10.30
CA SER A 61 1.84 -12.45 9.44
C SER A 61 0.33 -12.71 9.36
N LEU A 62 -0.47 -11.66 9.27
CA LEU A 62 -1.92 -11.81 9.08
C LEU A 62 -2.24 -11.90 7.59
N ASP A 63 -3.23 -12.73 7.24
CA ASP A 63 -3.75 -12.81 5.87
C ASP A 63 -4.52 -11.54 5.50
N ALA A 64 -4.19 -10.95 4.35
CA ALA A 64 -4.70 -9.64 3.95
C ALA A 64 -6.22 -9.67 3.67
N TRP A 65 -6.71 -10.70 2.98
CA TRP A 65 -8.10 -10.74 2.50
C TRP A 65 -9.10 -11.08 3.60
N SER A 66 -8.76 -12.01 4.49
CA SER A 66 -9.58 -12.28 5.68
C SER A 66 -9.56 -11.12 6.67
N THR A 67 -8.41 -10.44 6.83
CA THR A 67 -8.31 -9.23 7.64
C THR A 67 -9.16 -8.10 7.06
N ALA A 68 -9.14 -7.90 5.72
CA ALA A 68 -9.97 -6.90 5.06
C ALA A 68 -11.47 -7.13 5.29
N ALA A 69 -11.93 -8.37 5.15
CA ALA A 69 -13.33 -8.73 5.39
C ALA A 69 -13.75 -8.44 6.85
N ALA A 70 -12.87 -8.75 7.80
CA ALA A 70 -13.12 -8.48 9.22
C ALA A 70 -13.13 -6.98 9.52
N LEU A 71 -12.18 -6.19 8.95
CA LEU A 71 -12.15 -4.73 9.10
C LEU A 71 -13.38 -4.06 8.46
N ALA A 72 -13.84 -4.55 7.31
CA ALA A 72 -15.05 -4.05 6.65
C ALA A 72 -16.29 -4.10 7.57
N ALA A 73 -16.35 -5.11 8.45
CA ALA A 73 -17.46 -5.31 9.37
C ALA A 73 -17.37 -4.50 10.69
N VAL A 74 -16.20 -3.95 11.02
CA VAL A 74 -15.95 -3.28 12.33
C VAL A 74 -15.53 -1.82 12.20
N THR A 75 -15.43 -1.29 10.98
CA THR A 75 -15.16 0.11 10.67
C THR A 75 -16.33 0.71 9.90
N GLU A 76 -16.47 2.05 9.92
CA GLU A 76 -17.63 2.75 9.35
C GLU A 76 -17.27 3.65 8.16
N GLN A 77 -16.10 4.29 8.16
CA GLN A 77 -15.71 5.30 7.17
C GLN A 77 -14.39 4.96 6.46
N LEU A 78 -13.53 4.17 7.09
CA LEU A 78 -12.20 3.86 6.59
C LEU A 78 -12.24 3.15 5.23
N GLU A 79 -11.58 3.70 4.21
CA GLU A 79 -11.33 2.98 2.97
C GLU A 79 -10.38 1.80 3.25
N ILE A 80 -10.77 0.61 2.82
CA ILE A 80 -10.02 -0.62 3.01
C ILE A 80 -9.32 -0.95 1.70
N MET A 81 -8.08 -0.49 1.58
CA MET A 81 -7.23 -0.79 0.44
C MET A 81 -6.51 -2.12 0.68
N VAL A 82 -6.78 -3.13 -0.13
CA VAL A 82 -6.16 -4.45 0.01
C VAL A 82 -5.15 -4.67 -1.10
N ALA A 83 -3.92 -5.02 -0.73
CA ALA A 83 -2.95 -5.47 -1.72
C ALA A 83 -3.41 -6.79 -2.33
N VAL A 84 -3.20 -6.94 -3.63
CA VAL A 84 -3.49 -8.16 -4.37
C VAL A 84 -2.36 -8.48 -5.34
N ARG A 85 -1.94 -9.73 -5.31
CA ARG A 85 -0.91 -10.25 -6.22
C ARG A 85 -1.54 -11.18 -7.25
N PRO A 86 -1.76 -10.75 -8.50
CA PRO A 86 -2.45 -11.51 -9.54
C PRO A 86 -1.95 -12.95 -9.76
N THR A 87 -0.66 -13.20 -9.52
CA THR A 87 -0.07 -14.54 -9.59
C THR A 87 -0.63 -15.50 -8.54
N PHE A 88 -1.11 -14.98 -7.41
CA PHE A 88 -1.61 -15.77 -6.27
C PHE A 88 -3.13 -15.98 -6.30
N HIS A 89 -3.86 -15.28 -7.19
CA HIS A 89 -5.32 -15.28 -7.19
C HIS A 89 -5.91 -15.56 -8.57
N ASN A 90 -6.89 -16.46 -8.62
CA ASN A 90 -7.76 -16.55 -9.80
C ASN A 90 -8.61 -15.27 -9.90
N PRO A 91 -8.63 -14.57 -11.04
CA PRO A 91 -9.29 -13.27 -11.16
C PRO A 91 -10.80 -13.31 -10.93
N ALA A 92 -11.50 -14.32 -11.44
CA ALA A 92 -12.96 -14.43 -11.28
C ALA A 92 -13.35 -14.77 -9.83
N GLN A 93 -12.57 -15.60 -9.14
CA GLN A 93 -12.79 -15.91 -7.72
C GLN A 93 -12.53 -14.68 -6.86
N LEU A 94 -11.43 -13.96 -7.11
CA LEU A 94 -11.12 -12.75 -6.35
C LEU A 94 -12.15 -11.65 -6.62
N ALA A 95 -12.61 -11.48 -7.85
CA ALA A 95 -13.69 -10.53 -8.15
C ALA A 95 -14.95 -10.80 -7.31
N LYS A 96 -15.26 -12.09 -7.04
CA LYS A 96 -16.37 -12.48 -6.17
C LYS A 96 -16.10 -12.15 -4.70
N GLN A 97 -14.89 -12.42 -4.19
CA GLN A 97 -14.49 -12.08 -2.82
C GLN A 97 -14.52 -10.57 -2.61
N ALA A 98 -13.92 -9.82 -3.53
CA ALA A 98 -13.90 -8.35 -3.49
C ALA A 98 -15.31 -7.75 -3.50
N ALA A 99 -16.20 -8.22 -4.37
CA ALA A 99 -17.59 -7.76 -4.39
C ALA A 99 -18.32 -8.01 -3.06
N ASN A 100 -18.03 -9.13 -2.37
CA ASN A 100 -18.61 -9.40 -1.06
C ASN A 100 -18.05 -8.50 0.04
N ILE A 101 -16.73 -8.24 0.05
CA ILE A 101 -16.12 -7.31 1.00
C ILE A 101 -16.61 -5.88 0.75
N ASP A 102 -16.75 -5.48 -0.50
CA ASP A 102 -17.33 -4.19 -0.90
C ASP A 102 -18.76 -4.03 -0.35
N LEU A 103 -19.57 -5.07 -0.46
CA LEU A 103 -20.92 -5.09 0.10
C LEU A 103 -20.90 -4.95 1.64
N ILE A 104 -20.04 -5.71 2.34
CA ILE A 104 -19.89 -5.65 3.80
C ILE A 104 -19.47 -4.25 4.23
N SER A 105 -18.52 -3.65 3.52
CA SER A 105 -17.99 -2.32 3.82
C SER A 105 -18.87 -1.16 3.35
N ASN A 106 -19.98 -1.45 2.65
CA ASN A 106 -20.81 -0.42 2.02
C ASN A 106 -20.04 0.47 1.01
N GLY A 107 -19.26 -0.18 0.13
CA GLY A 107 -18.56 0.50 -0.97
C GLY A 107 -17.22 1.15 -0.60
N ARG A 108 -16.55 0.69 0.47
CA ARG A 108 -15.26 1.21 0.93
C ARG A 108 -14.05 0.37 0.54
N LEU A 109 -14.24 -0.70 -0.24
CA LEU A 109 -13.14 -1.52 -0.71
C LEU A 109 -12.39 -0.86 -1.87
N SER A 110 -11.08 -0.89 -1.82
CA SER A 110 -10.21 -0.62 -2.97
C SER A 110 -9.09 -1.66 -3.08
N LEU A 111 -8.52 -1.80 -4.26
CA LEU A 111 -7.43 -2.74 -4.53
C LEU A 111 -6.11 -2.00 -4.71
N ASN A 112 -5.02 -2.55 -4.19
CA ASN A 112 -3.66 -2.16 -4.56
C ASN A 112 -2.98 -3.32 -5.28
N VAL A 113 -2.90 -3.26 -6.61
CA VAL A 113 -2.39 -4.34 -7.46
C VAL A 113 -0.87 -4.35 -7.47
N VAL A 114 -0.27 -5.48 -7.08
CA VAL A 114 1.17 -5.66 -6.99
C VAL A 114 1.60 -6.84 -7.87
N SER A 115 2.41 -6.60 -8.91
CA SER A 115 2.87 -7.65 -9.83
C SER A 115 3.92 -8.58 -9.22
N SER A 116 3.85 -8.86 -7.94
CA SER A 116 4.66 -9.76 -7.11
C SER A 116 6.18 -9.63 -7.35
N TRP A 117 6.99 -9.89 -6.34
CA TRP A 117 8.44 -9.78 -6.43
C TRP A 117 9.17 -10.95 -5.76
N TRP A 118 8.53 -11.66 -4.82
CA TRP A 118 9.17 -12.63 -3.95
C TRP A 118 8.99 -14.07 -4.47
N ARG A 119 9.99 -14.55 -5.21
CA ARG A 119 9.99 -15.89 -5.82
C ARG A 119 10.00 -17.01 -4.78
N ASP A 120 10.80 -16.87 -3.71
CA ASP A 120 10.92 -17.91 -2.68
C ASP A 120 9.59 -18.17 -1.97
N GLU A 121 8.87 -17.12 -1.61
CA GLU A 121 7.52 -17.22 -1.05
C GLU A 121 6.56 -17.92 -2.02
N ALA A 122 6.54 -17.52 -3.29
CA ALA A 122 5.69 -18.16 -4.29
C ALA A 122 5.99 -19.66 -4.40
N THR A 123 7.27 -20.05 -4.41
CA THR A 123 7.68 -21.46 -4.46
C THR A 123 7.20 -22.23 -3.24
N LYS A 124 7.31 -21.67 -2.03
CA LYS A 124 6.86 -22.29 -0.77
C LYS A 124 5.35 -22.50 -0.72
N TYR A 125 4.60 -21.65 -1.40
CA TYR A 125 3.14 -21.77 -1.53
C TYR A 125 2.68 -22.51 -2.78
N GLY A 126 3.60 -23.13 -3.54
CA GLY A 126 3.27 -23.91 -4.75
C GLY A 126 2.80 -23.03 -5.92
N ILE A 127 3.14 -21.76 -5.92
CA ILE A 127 2.74 -20.79 -6.94
C ILE A 127 3.83 -20.68 -8.01
N HIS A 128 3.43 -20.82 -9.26
CA HIS A 128 4.35 -20.58 -10.38
C HIS A 128 4.74 -19.10 -10.47
N PHE A 129 6.04 -18.82 -10.63
CA PHE A 129 6.57 -17.46 -10.63
C PHE A 129 7.26 -17.15 -11.96
N GLU A 130 6.63 -16.30 -12.79
CA GLU A 130 7.13 -15.91 -14.09
C GLU A 130 8.28 -14.89 -14.03
N GLN A 131 8.87 -14.63 -15.20
CA GLN A 131 9.80 -13.52 -15.42
C GLN A 131 9.05 -12.18 -15.27
N HIS A 132 9.82 -11.10 -15.08
CA HIS A 132 9.29 -9.77 -14.79
C HIS A 132 8.20 -9.30 -15.78
N ASP A 133 8.48 -9.33 -17.07
CA ASP A 133 7.55 -8.81 -18.09
C ASP A 133 6.31 -9.69 -18.25
N ASP A 134 6.47 -11.02 -18.14
CA ASP A 134 5.32 -11.96 -18.13
C ASP A 134 4.39 -11.73 -16.92
N ARG A 135 4.95 -11.35 -15.75
CA ARG A 135 4.12 -10.99 -14.59
C ARG A 135 3.22 -9.77 -14.87
N TYR A 136 3.74 -8.75 -15.57
CA TYR A 136 2.92 -7.59 -15.95
C TYR A 136 1.91 -7.93 -17.04
N ALA A 137 2.26 -8.78 -18.00
CA ALA A 137 1.32 -9.27 -19.01
C ALA A 137 0.18 -10.10 -18.35
N ARG A 138 0.52 -10.97 -17.38
CA ARG A 138 -0.48 -11.69 -16.57
C ARG A 138 -1.35 -10.72 -15.77
N THR A 139 -0.77 -9.72 -15.11
CA THR A 139 -1.49 -8.72 -14.34
C THR A 139 -2.49 -7.95 -15.21
N LYS A 140 -2.10 -7.64 -16.45
CA LYS A 140 -3.01 -7.01 -17.41
C LYS A 140 -4.24 -7.87 -17.70
N GLU A 141 -4.06 -9.14 -18.06
CA GLU A 141 -5.19 -10.06 -18.30
C GLU A 141 -6.02 -10.26 -17.03
N TRP A 142 -5.37 -10.33 -15.87
CA TRP A 142 -6.03 -10.45 -14.58
C TRP A 142 -6.99 -9.26 -14.34
N LEU A 143 -6.54 -8.04 -14.58
CA LEU A 143 -7.35 -6.83 -14.46
C LEU A 143 -8.47 -6.80 -15.51
N ASP A 144 -8.19 -7.21 -16.75
CA ASP A 144 -9.21 -7.33 -17.79
C ASP A 144 -10.34 -8.28 -17.35
N VAL A 145 -10.00 -9.42 -16.72
CA VAL A 145 -11.04 -10.36 -16.23
C VAL A 145 -11.79 -9.77 -15.03
N VAL A 146 -11.08 -9.26 -14.00
CA VAL A 146 -11.73 -8.73 -12.78
C VAL A 146 -12.71 -7.62 -13.10
N THR A 147 -12.28 -6.63 -13.89
CA THR A 147 -13.12 -5.47 -14.22
C THR A 147 -14.33 -5.87 -15.05
N ASN A 148 -14.16 -6.74 -16.05
CA ASN A 148 -15.28 -7.18 -16.88
C ASN A 148 -16.26 -8.09 -16.10
N VAL A 149 -15.79 -8.90 -15.16
CA VAL A 149 -16.66 -9.71 -14.29
C VAL A 149 -17.53 -8.81 -13.39
N TRP A 150 -17.03 -7.68 -12.93
CA TRP A 150 -17.82 -6.72 -12.16
C TRP A 150 -18.84 -5.96 -13.03
N GLU A 151 -18.50 -5.65 -14.28
CA GLU A 151 -19.32 -4.79 -15.15
C GLU A 151 -20.38 -5.57 -15.94
N LYS A 152 -20.04 -6.77 -16.45
CA LYS A 152 -20.90 -7.53 -17.38
C LYS A 152 -21.77 -8.54 -16.66
N ASP A 153 -22.98 -8.79 -17.17
CA ASP A 153 -23.89 -9.80 -16.62
C ASP A 153 -23.43 -11.22 -16.96
N HIS A 154 -22.92 -11.40 -18.19
CA HIS A 154 -22.28 -12.61 -18.67
C HIS A 154 -20.92 -12.26 -19.26
N PHE A 155 -19.88 -13.00 -18.89
CA PHE A 155 -18.54 -12.70 -19.36
C PHE A 155 -17.76 -13.96 -19.73
N THR A 156 -17.26 -13.99 -20.96
CA THR A 156 -16.33 -15.01 -21.46
C THR A 156 -15.02 -14.33 -21.85
N TYR A 157 -13.91 -14.94 -21.47
CA TYR A 157 -12.56 -14.49 -21.75
C TYR A 157 -11.65 -15.65 -22.10
N GLU A 158 -10.84 -15.51 -23.15
CA GLU A 158 -9.83 -16.47 -23.54
C GLU A 158 -8.52 -15.73 -23.85
N GLY A 159 -7.60 -15.77 -22.87
CA GLY A 159 -6.27 -15.13 -22.95
C GLY A 159 -5.15 -16.15 -22.84
N LYS A 160 -3.93 -15.64 -22.75
CA LYS A 160 -2.72 -16.45 -22.54
C LYS A 160 -2.69 -17.08 -21.14
N TYR A 161 -3.13 -16.35 -20.12
CA TYR A 161 -2.99 -16.72 -18.72
C TYR A 161 -4.30 -17.17 -18.08
N TYR A 162 -5.43 -16.64 -18.56
CA TYR A 162 -6.73 -16.90 -17.96
C TYR A 162 -7.75 -17.29 -19.01
N LYS A 163 -8.64 -18.22 -18.63
CA LYS A 163 -9.83 -18.59 -19.39
C LYS A 163 -11.02 -18.62 -18.46
N VAL A 164 -12.09 -17.92 -18.87
CA VAL A 164 -13.37 -17.82 -18.15
C VAL A 164 -14.47 -18.02 -19.15
N GLU A 165 -15.46 -18.85 -18.84
CA GLU A 165 -16.58 -19.19 -19.73
C GLU A 165 -17.90 -18.87 -19.04
N ASP A 166 -18.70 -18.01 -19.67
CA ASP A 166 -20.03 -17.57 -19.24
C ASP A 166 -20.14 -17.24 -17.75
N ASN A 167 -19.15 -16.49 -17.22
CA ASN A 167 -19.12 -16.14 -15.81
C ASN A 167 -20.27 -15.19 -15.47
N ILE A 168 -20.94 -15.49 -14.37
CA ILE A 168 -21.99 -14.66 -13.76
C ILE A 168 -21.58 -14.32 -12.34
N LEU A 169 -21.48 -13.02 -12.02
CA LEU A 169 -21.19 -12.56 -10.67
C LEU A 169 -22.40 -11.80 -10.10
N GLN A 170 -22.92 -12.31 -8.96
CA GLN A 170 -23.97 -11.67 -8.17
C GLN A 170 -23.71 -11.88 -6.67
N PRO A 171 -23.95 -10.87 -5.77
CA PRO A 171 -24.22 -9.48 -6.14
C PRO A 171 -23.00 -8.82 -6.78
N LYS A 172 -23.22 -7.83 -7.63
CA LYS A 172 -22.15 -6.95 -8.12
C LYS A 172 -21.84 -5.87 -7.10
N PRO A 173 -20.61 -5.32 -7.08
CA PRO A 173 -20.34 -4.11 -6.33
C PRO A 173 -21.22 -2.96 -6.86
N ALA A 174 -21.70 -2.08 -5.97
CA ALA A 174 -22.55 -0.95 -6.36
C ALA A 174 -21.83 0.04 -7.30
N LYS A 175 -20.51 0.15 -7.13
CA LYS A 175 -19.57 0.83 -8.02
C LYS A 175 -18.33 -0.04 -8.18
N LYS A 176 -17.65 0.06 -9.33
CA LYS A 176 -16.36 -0.59 -9.52
C LYS A 176 -15.42 -0.17 -8.36
N PRO A 177 -14.88 -1.11 -7.57
CA PRO A 177 -13.87 -0.79 -6.58
C PRO A 177 -12.71 -0.04 -7.21
N PHE A 178 -12.16 0.95 -6.50
CA PHE A 178 -11.05 1.75 -6.99
C PHE A 178 -9.78 0.89 -7.07
N ILE A 179 -9.02 1.02 -8.15
CA ILE A 179 -7.84 0.21 -8.42
C ILE A 179 -6.60 1.08 -8.36
N TYR A 180 -5.81 0.91 -7.32
CA TYR A 180 -4.46 1.43 -7.22
C TYR A 180 -3.45 0.40 -7.68
N ALA A 181 -2.28 0.84 -8.09
CA ALA A 181 -1.11 -0.01 -8.26
C ALA A 181 0.18 0.78 -8.03
N GLY A 182 1.26 0.06 -7.74
CA GLY A 182 2.61 0.62 -7.58
C GLY A 182 3.61 -0.03 -8.53
N GLY A 183 4.69 0.68 -8.85
CA GLY A 183 5.79 0.18 -9.67
C GLY A 183 6.53 1.27 -10.42
N GLU A 184 7.82 1.04 -10.68
CA GLU A 184 8.73 2.05 -11.28
C GLU A 184 9.16 1.69 -12.70
N SER A 185 9.07 0.39 -13.09
CA SER A 185 9.45 -0.06 -14.43
C SER A 185 8.52 0.48 -15.52
N GLU A 186 8.97 0.51 -16.77
CA GLU A 186 8.13 0.95 -17.90
C GLU A 186 6.91 0.04 -18.10
N ALA A 187 7.04 -1.26 -17.84
CA ALA A 187 5.91 -2.19 -17.86
C ALA A 187 4.87 -1.83 -16.78
N ALA A 188 5.33 -1.49 -15.55
CA ALA A 188 4.46 -1.02 -14.48
C ALA A 188 3.75 0.29 -14.87
N LYS A 189 4.49 1.29 -15.31
CA LYS A 189 3.94 2.60 -15.70
C LYS A 189 2.91 2.48 -16.82
N THR A 190 3.15 1.60 -17.78
CA THR A 190 2.20 1.32 -18.87
C THR A 190 0.93 0.67 -18.34
N LEU A 191 1.02 -0.37 -17.51
CA LEU A 191 -0.13 -1.02 -16.90
C LEU A 191 -0.95 -0.02 -16.05
N ILE A 192 -0.27 0.72 -15.17
CA ILE A 192 -0.90 1.68 -14.24
C ILE A 192 -1.62 2.77 -15.02
N SER A 193 -0.95 3.38 -16.02
CA SER A 193 -1.56 4.46 -16.80
C SER A 193 -2.75 4.04 -17.65
N THR A 194 -2.90 2.75 -17.97
CA THR A 194 -3.98 2.24 -18.83
C THR A 194 -5.14 1.62 -18.06
N GLN A 195 -4.87 0.96 -16.93
CA GLN A 195 -5.87 0.12 -16.26
C GLN A 195 -6.18 0.48 -14.80
N CYS A 196 -5.39 1.39 -14.18
CA CYS A 196 -5.59 1.75 -12.79
C CYS A 196 -6.20 3.15 -12.64
N ASP A 197 -6.86 3.35 -11.51
CA ASP A 197 -7.49 4.62 -11.13
C ASP A 197 -6.55 5.47 -10.26
N GLY A 198 -5.55 4.83 -9.59
CA GLY A 198 -4.56 5.51 -8.76
C GLY A 198 -3.16 4.91 -8.89
N TYR A 199 -2.16 5.72 -8.54
CA TYR A 199 -0.75 5.34 -8.52
C TYR A 199 -0.17 5.56 -7.13
N VAL A 200 0.30 4.47 -6.51
CA VAL A 200 0.99 4.49 -5.20
C VAL A 200 2.49 4.40 -5.44
N MET A 201 3.22 5.38 -4.94
CA MET A 201 4.66 5.51 -5.14
C MET A 201 5.42 5.24 -3.84
N HIS A 202 6.61 4.65 -3.96
CA HIS A 202 7.58 4.65 -2.85
C HIS A 202 8.00 6.08 -2.50
N GLY A 203 8.42 6.27 -1.24
CA GLY A 203 8.89 7.56 -0.74
C GLY A 203 10.09 8.11 -1.52
N ASP A 204 10.02 9.39 -1.85
CA ASP A 204 11.10 10.17 -2.45
C ASP A 204 10.88 11.67 -2.15
N SER A 205 11.79 12.54 -2.60
CA SER A 205 11.62 13.99 -2.44
C SER A 205 10.39 14.51 -3.23
N PRO A 206 9.81 15.67 -2.83
CA PRO A 206 8.69 16.27 -3.56
C PRO A 206 8.98 16.48 -5.03
N GLU A 207 10.22 16.90 -5.39
CA GLU A 207 10.63 17.15 -6.76
C GLU A 207 10.53 15.88 -7.61
N LYS A 208 11.10 14.75 -7.13
CA LYS A 208 11.07 13.47 -7.84
C LYS A 208 9.67 12.89 -7.93
N ILE A 209 8.88 13.01 -6.86
CA ILE A 209 7.47 12.62 -6.88
C ILE A 209 6.70 13.46 -7.90
N GLY A 210 6.94 14.76 -7.95
CA GLY A 210 6.34 15.66 -8.95
C GLY A 210 6.68 15.26 -10.39
N GLU A 211 7.93 14.88 -10.67
CA GLU A 211 8.36 14.39 -11.98
C GLU A 211 7.60 13.10 -12.38
N ARG A 212 7.45 12.14 -11.45
CA ARG A 212 6.70 10.90 -11.68
C ARG A 212 5.22 11.18 -11.95
N ILE A 213 4.60 12.06 -11.16
CA ILE A 213 3.21 12.49 -11.35
C ILE A 213 3.03 13.15 -12.72
N ALA A 214 3.90 14.09 -13.07
CA ALA A 214 3.85 14.75 -14.37
C ALA A 214 4.02 13.76 -15.53
N GLY A 215 4.91 12.78 -15.39
CA GLY A 215 5.08 11.69 -16.34
C GLY A 215 3.83 10.85 -16.52
N MET A 216 3.17 10.50 -15.43
CA MET A 216 1.94 9.71 -15.45
C MET A 216 0.77 10.50 -16.03
N ARG A 217 0.63 11.78 -15.69
CA ARG A 217 -0.37 12.69 -16.28
C ARG A 217 -0.25 12.76 -17.80
N ARG A 218 0.98 12.96 -18.32
CA ARG A 218 1.19 12.99 -19.78
C ARG A 218 0.76 11.67 -20.46
N ARG A 219 1.03 10.51 -19.82
CA ARG A 219 0.58 9.19 -20.35
C ARG A 219 -0.95 9.10 -20.42
N ARG A 220 -1.63 9.52 -19.35
CA ARG A 220 -3.11 9.52 -19.29
C ARG A 220 -3.73 10.48 -20.31
N GLU A 221 -3.20 11.68 -20.43
CA GLU A 221 -3.63 12.68 -21.41
C GLU A 221 -3.47 12.16 -22.85
N ALA A 222 -2.32 11.55 -23.18
CA ALA A 222 -2.08 10.96 -24.48
C ALA A 222 -3.03 9.81 -24.83
N LEU A 223 -3.58 9.13 -23.82
CA LEU A 223 -4.56 8.06 -23.96
C LEU A 223 -6.01 8.55 -23.90
N GLY A 224 -6.26 9.84 -23.65
CA GLY A 224 -7.59 10.40 -23.45
C GLY A 224 -8.33 9.85 -22.21
N LEU A 225 -7.57 9.41 -21.20
CA LEU A 225 -8.11 8.82 -19.96
C LEU A 225 -8.27 9.87 -18.86
N PRO A 226 -9.21 9.67 -17.91
CA PRO A 226 -9.42 10.57 -16.77
C PRO A 226 -8.14 10.71 -15.90
N PRO A 227 -8.00 11.80 -15.12
CA PRO A 227 -6.92 11.95 -14.14
C PRO A 227 -6.89 10.79 -13.13
N MET A 228 -5.69 10.52 -12.58
CA MET A 228 -5.49 9.51 -11.54
C MET A 228 -5.37 10.17 -10.16
N LYS A 229 -5.56 9.36 -9.10
CA LYS A 229 -5.21 9.71 -7.72
C LYS A 229 -3.75 9.29 -7.43
N TYR A 230 -2.99 10.13 -6.75
CA TYR A 230 -1.56 9.91 -6.50
C TYR A 230 -1.26 9.78 -5.01
N GLY A 231 -0.76 8.63 -4.59
CA GLY A 231 -0.35 8.35 -3.22
C GLY A 231 1.14 8.15 -3.06
N VAL A 232 1.67 8.50 -1.89
CA VAL A 232 3.09 8.32 -1.55
C VAL A 232 3.22 7.56 -0.24
N ALA A 233 4.00 6.48 -0.23
CA ALA A 233 4.40 5.80 0.99
C ALA A 233 5.40 6.65 1.76
N ALA A 234 5.16 6.85 3.06
CA ALA A 234 6.02 7.67 3.90
C ALA A 234 6.18 7.05 5.29
N TYR A 235 7.36 7.22 5.87
CA TYR A 235 7.58 6.96 7.28
C TYR A 235 7.58 8.28 8.03
N SER A 236 6.78 8.39 9.08
CA SER A 236 6.63 9.64 9.84
C SER A 236 7.25 9.55 11.23
N ILE A 237 7.96 10.62 11.60
CA ILE A 237 8.47 10.85 12.96
C ILE A 237 8.10 12.26 13.36
N VAL A 238 7.23 12.41 14.35
CA VAL A 238 6.84 13.71 14.92
C VAL A 238 7.42 13.83 16.32
N ARG A 239 8.23 14.85 16.58
CA ARG A 239 8.78 15.15 17.91
C ARG A 239 8.78 16.66 18.15
N ASP A 240 8.83 17.05 19.43
CA ASP A 240 8.80 18.46 19.82
C ASP A 240 10.13 19.15 19.59
N SER A 241 11.22 18.42 19.49
CA SER A 241 12.56 18.95 19.30
C SER A 241 13.37 18.14 18.27
N GLU A 242 14.30 18.82 17.61
CA GLU A 242 15.26 18.19 16.67
C GLU A 242 16.19 17.18 17.37
N GLY A 243 16.45 17.33 18.69
CA GLY A 243 17.19 16.38 19.47
C GLY A 243 16.48 15.03 19.59
N GLU A 244 15.20 15.05 19.87
CA GLU A 244 14.36 13.83 19.94
C GLU A 244 14.20 13.20 18.56
N VAL A 245 14.03 14.02 17.51
CA VAL A 245 14.02 13.55 16.12
C VAL A 245 15.30 12.78 15.80
N LYS A 246 16.45 13.35 16.12
CA LYS A 246 17.74 12.70 15.88
C LYS A 246 17.87 11.39 16.64
N GLN A 247 17.47 11.36 17.90
CA GLN A 247 17.53 10.15 18.72
C GLN A 247 16.68 9.02 18.11
N GLU A 248 15.50 9.34 17.62
CA GLU A 248 14.61 8.37 16.98
C GLU A 248 15.17 7.89 15.64
N LEU A 249 15.70 8.79 14.81
CA LEU A 249 16.37 8.42 13.56
C LEU A 249 17.56 7.49 13.81
N ASP A 250 18.43 7.83 14.78
CA ASP A 250 19.58 7.01 15.13
C ASP A 250 19.14 5.60 15.59
N ARG A 251 18.02 5.49 16.31
CA ARG A 251 17.43 4.21 16.74
C ARG A 251 16.98 3.35 15.57
N ILE A 252 16.21 3.92 14.65
CA ILE A 252 15.55 3.15 13.57
C ILE A 252 16.45 2.88 12.37
N THR A 253 17.56 3.63 12.21
CA THR A 253 18.50 3.46 11.10
C THR A 253 19.79 2.74 11.49
N ASN A 254 19.91 2.24 12.72
CA ASN A 254 21.03 1.44 13.17
C ASN A 254 20.98 0.04 12.55
N VAL A 255 21.65 -0.12 11.40
CA VAL A 255 21.62 -1.36 10.59
C VAL A 255 22.23 -2.53 11.34
N GLN A 256 21.46 -3.59 11.50
CA GLN A 256 21.89 -4.89 12.03
C GLN A 256 21.74 -5.95 10.93
N ALA A 257 22.67 -5.97 9.99
CA ALA A 257 22.61 -6.81 8.79
C ALA A 257 22.44 -8.32 9.05
N SER A 258 22.71 -8.78 10.29
CA SER A 258 22.46 -10.16 10.73
C SER A 258 21.03 -10.42 11.22
N ALA A 259 20.19 -9.40 11.33
CA ALA A 259 18.79 -9.59 11.68
C ALA A 259 18.02 -10.29 10.55
N ALA A 260 17.12 -11.20 10.90
CA ALA A 260 16.31 -12.00 9.95
C ALA A 260 15.50 -11.15 8.94
N GLY A 261 15.17 -9.91 9.29
CA GLY A 261 14.50 -8.96 8.40
C GLY A 261 15.35 -8.52 7.18
N TYR A 262 16.64 -8.82 7.15
CA TYR A 262 17.53 -8.53 6.00
C TYR A 262 17.77 -9.73 5.10
N ASP A 263 17.29 -10.93 5.44
CA ASP A 263 17.56 -12.17 4.68
C ASP A 263 17.07 -12.05 3.22
N ASN A 264 16.00 -11.31 2.97
CA ASN A 264 15.42 -11.13 1.65
C ASN A 264 15.99 -9.97 0.84
N TYR A 265 16.94 -9.20 1.36
CA TYR A 265 17.44 -7.98 0.69
C TYR A 265 17.91 -8.23 -0.74
N GLN A 266 18.73 -9.27 -0.96
CA GLN A 266 19.25 -9.60 -2.28
C GLN A 266 18.15 -10.10 -3.24
N GLN A 267 17.20 -10.89 -2.76
CA GLN A 267 16.07 -11.35 -3.57
C GLN A 267 15.14 -10.20 -3.94
N TRP A 268 14.93 -9.28 -3.02
CA TRP A 268 14.12 -8.10 -3.27
C TRP A 268 14.76 -7.21 -4.36
N LEU A 269 16.07 -6.96 -4.28
CA LEU A 269 16.80 -6.22 -5.32
C LEU A 269 16.72 -6.93 -6.69
N ALA A 270 16.90 -8.25 -6.72
CA ALA A 270 16.84 -9.03 -7.96
C ALA A 270 15.42 -9.16 -8.54
N GLY A 271 14.40 -9.13 -7.70
CA GLY A 271 12.99 -9.28 -8.07
C GLY A 271 12.29 -7.99 -8.49
N THR A 272 12.91 -6.82 -8.24
CA THR A 272 12.35 -5.50 -8.52
C THR A 272 13.22 -4.73 -9.51
N GLN A 273 12.58 -3.92 -10.38
CA GLN A 273 13.28 -2.95 -11.22
C GLN A 273 13.07 -1.55 -10.63
N LEU A 274 14.07 -1.09 -9.90
CA LEU A 274 14.04 0.22 -9.23
C LEU A 274 14.74 1.28 -10.08
N GLU A 275 14.24 2.50 -10.01
CA GLU A 275 14.89 3.67 -10.64
C GLU A 275 16.18 4.10 -9.94
N GLN A 276 16.41 3.68 -8.69
CA GLN A 276 17.56 4.06 -7.88
C GLN A 276 18.05 2.88 -7.04
N GLU A 277 19.36 2.85 -6.78
CA GLU A 277 19.96 1.92 -5.82
C GLU A 277 19.40 2.16 -4.41
N LEU A 278 19.25 1.08 -3.66
CA LEU A 278 18.79 1.07 -2.29
C LEU A 278 19.90 0.57 -1.36
N SER A 279 20.25 1.38 -0.37
CA SER A 279 21.18 0.98 0.68
C SER A 279 20.50 0.09 1.72
N LEU A 280 21.29 -0.65 2.53
CA LEU A 280 20.74 -1.36 3.69
C LEU A 280 20.07 -0.43 4.70
N GLN A 281 20.53 0.82 4.82
CA GLN A 281 19.91 1.81 5.68
C GLN A 281 18.52 2.22 5.16
N ASP A 282 18.37 2.43 3.85
CA ASP A 282 17.05 2.64 3.24
C ASP A 282 16.13 1.42 3.43
N TYR A 283 16.71 0.21 3.35
CA TYR A 283 15.97 -1.04 3.50
C TYR A 283 15.56 -1.32 4.95
N SER A 284 16.23 -0.71 5.94
CA SER A 284 15.89 -0.84 7.37
C SER A 284 14.48 -0.34 7.66
N VAL A 285 14.02 0.67 6.93
CA VAL A 285 12.68 1.24 7.01
C VAL A 285 11.96 0.99 5.69
N THR A 286 10.83 0.35 5.74
CA THR A 286 10.12 -0.11 4.54
C THR A 286 9.71 1.02 3.59
N ASN A 287 9.50 0.71 2.32
CA ASN A 287 8.96 1.60 1.29
C ASN A 287 9.75 2.89 1.03
N ARG A 288 11.03 2.95 1.41
CA ARG A 288 11.84 4.18 1.32
C ARG A 288 11.19 5.39 2.01
N GLY A 289 10.36 5.11 3.03
CA GLY A 289 9.49 6.11 3.64
C GLY A 289 10.21 7.32 4.21
N LEU A 290 11.44 7.16 4.72
CA LEU A 290 12.26 8.26 5.25
C LEU A 290 12.67 9.30 4.19
N ARG A 291 12.74 8.92 2.90
CA ARG A 291 13.12 9.83 1.81
C ARG A 291 12.09 10.95 1.58
N THR A 292 10.87 10.80 2.06
CA THR A 292 9.86 11.87 2.01
C THR A 292 10.21 13.06 2.90
N GLY A 293 10.98 12.83 3.95
CA GLY A 293 11.31 13.87 4.93
C GLY A 293 10.12 14.25 5.83
N LEU A 294 9.11 13.38 6.00
CA LEU A 294 8.06 13.56 7.01
C LEU A 294 8.59 13.25 8.43
N VAL A 295 9.70 13.88 8.74
CA VAL A 295 10.49 13.68 9.96
C VAL A 295 10.87 15.04 10.53
N GLY A 296 10.45 15.35 11.75
CA GLY A 296 10.75 16.65 12.36
C GLY A 296 9.72 17.10 13.37
N THR A 297 9.77 18.40 13.64
CA THR A 297 8.74 19.06 14.43
C THR A 297 7.42 19.19 13.65
N PRO A 298 6.26 19.36 14.31
CA PRO A 298 4.97 19.50 13.64
C PRO A 298 4.98 20.53 12.51
N ALA A 299 5.55 21.72 12.76
CA ALA A 299 5.62 22.78 11.75
C ALA A 299 6.42 22.36 10.51
N ARG A 300 7.59 21.72 10.71
CA ARG A 300 8.42 21.22 9.61
C ARG A 300 7.70 20.16 8.77
N ILE A 301 6.95 19.25 9.42
CA ILE A 301 6.17 18.23 8.71
C ILE A 301 5.03 18.86 7.92
N GLN A 302 4.32 19.84 8.48
CA GLN A 302 3.26 20.58 7.78
C GLN A 302 3.79 21.29 6.54
N ASP A 303 4.95 21.97 6.64
CA ASP A 303 5.59 22.60 5.50
C ASP A 303 5.96 21.57 4.41
N ARG A 304 6.49 20.42 4.81
CA ARG A 304 6.83 19.32 3.89
C ARG A 304 5.61 18.74 3.19
N ILE A 305 4.50 18.54 3.89
CA ILE A 305 3.23 18.10 3.31
C ILE A 305 2.74 19.12 2.26
N ALA A 306 2.81 20.41 2.55
CA ALA A 306 2.42 21.45 1.61
C ALA A 306 3.29 21.46 0.32
N GLU A 307 4.56 21.05 0.39
CA GLU A 307 5.40 20.86 -0.79
C GLU A 307 4.89 19.70 -1.65
N PHE A 308 4.48 18.58 -1.06
CA PHE A 308 3.89 17.45 -1.78
C PHE A 308 2.53 17.78 -2.40
N GLU A 309 1.69 18.55 -1.72
CA GLU A 309 0.41 19.01 -2.29
C GLU A 309 0.64 19.84 -3.57
N LYS A 310 1.62 20.76 -3.55
CA LYS A 310 1.96 21.60 -4.72
C LYS A 310 2.36 20.78 -5.94
N VAL A 311 3.00 19.63 -5.78
CA VAL A 311 3.39 18.76 -6.89
C VAL A 311 2.31 17.77 -7.29
N GLY A 312 1.19 17.72 -6.56
CA GLY A 312 -0.01 16.98 -6.92
C GLY A 312 -0.16 15.62 -6.26
N VAL A 313 0.40 15.44 -5.06
CA VAL A 313 0.10 14.29 -4.19
C VAL A 313 -1.28 14.49 -3.56
N ASP A 314 -2.12 13.45 -3.62
CA ASP A 314 -3.47 13.47 -3.08
C ASP A 314 -3.53 12.87 -1.67
N PHE A 315 -2.69 11.85 -1.40
CA PHE A 315 -2.66 11.18 -0.09
C PHE A 315 -1.30 10.60 0.27
N PHE A 316 -1.07 10.43 1.57
CA PHE A 316 0.04 9.64 2.10
C PHE A 316 -0.44 8.30 2.67
N LEU A 317 0.40 7.27 2.51
CA LEU A 317 0.31 6.00 3.23
C LEU A 317 1.44 5.97 4.26
N LEU A 318 1.09 6.25 5.51
CA LEU A 318 2.03 6.43 6.59
C LEU A 318 2.43 5.10 7.25
N GLN A 319 3.65 5.05 7.71
CA GLN A 319 4.19 4.04 8.63
C GLN A 319 4.88 4.76 9.78
N SER A 320 4.80 4.20 10.96
CA SER A 320 5.44 4.72 12.18
C SER A 320 5.59 3.59 13.21
N SER A 321 6.41 3.78 14.24
CA SER A 321 6.71 2.74 15.22
C SER A 321 6.97 3.32 16.63
N PRO A 322 6.24 2.85 17.66
CA PRO A 322 5.05 1.98 17.61
C PRO A 322 3.86 2.70 16.99
N GLN A 323 3.08 1.98 16.18
CA GLN A 323 2.16 2.66 15.25
C GLN A 323 0.94 3.30 15.95
N LEU A 324 0.39 2.67 16.96
CA LEU A 324 -0.81 3.18 17.64
C LEU A 324 -0.54 4.57 18.24
N GLU A 325 0.54 4.69 19.02
CA GLU A 325 0.93 5.92 19.71
C GLU A 325 1.40 7.00 18.73
N GLU A 326 2.14 6.61 17.71
CA GLU A 326 2.67 7.55 16.72
C GLU A 326 1.58 8.07 15.77
N MET A 327 0.58 7.26 15.45
CA MET A 327 -0.58 7.71 14.67
C MET A 327 -1.44 8.70 15.46
N GLU A 328 -1.65 8.48 16.76
CA GLU A 328 -2.34 9.46 17.62
C GLU A 328 -1.55 10.78 17.68
N ARG A 329 -0.23 10.72 17.91
CA ARG A 329 0.64 11.89 17.90
C ARG A 329 0.59 12.65 16.58
N PHE A 330 0.65 11.94 15.44
CA PHE A 330 0.58 12.55 14.12
C PHE A 330 -0.80 13.19 13.88
N SER A 331 -1.87 12.55 14.31
CA SER A 331 -3.21 13.12 14.24
C SER A 331 -3.29 14.45 14.99
N ASP A 332 -2.87 14.46 16.27
CA ASP A 332 -2.95 15.64 17.13
C ASP A 332 -2.10 16.80 16.62
N SER A 333 -0.93 16.49 16.10
CA SER A 333 0.07 17.51 15.71
C SER A 333 -0.03 17.96 14.25
N VAL A 334 -0.60 17.12 13.37
CA VAL A 334 -0.58 17.35 11.92
C VAL A 334 -1.98 17.30 11.31
N ILE A 335 -2.72 16.16 11.42
CA ILE A 335 -3.99 15.98 10.69
C ILE A 335 -5.01 17.04 11.12
N LYS A 336 -5.15 17.30 12.42
CA LYS A 336 -6.08 18.29 12.95
C LYS A 336 -5.77 19.72 12.48
N ALA A 337 -4.52 20.02 12.17
CA ALA A 337 -4.14 21.32 11.62
C ALA A 337 -4.56 21.47 10.14
N PHE A 338 -4.56 20.40 9.37
CA PHE A 338 -5.03 20.40 7.97
C PHE A 338 -6.55 20.33 7.83
N ASN A 339 -7.25 19.77 8.81
CA ASN A 339 -8.71 19.60 8.81
C ASN A 339 -9.39 20.26 10.03
N PRO A 340 -9.31 21.59 10.21
CA PRO A 340 -9.83 22.28 11.39
C PRO A 340 -11.36 22.13 11.58
N ASN A 341 -12.09 21.75 10.53
CA ASN A 341 -13.56 21.60 10.58
C ASN A 341 -14.05 20.24 11.13
N GLN A 342 -13.16 19.28 11.41
CA GLN A 342 -13.55 18.01 12.06
C GLN A 342 -13.58 18.09 13.61
N GLN A 343 -13.28 19.26 14.18
CA GLN A 343 -13.25 19.45 15.64
C GLN A 343 -14.62 19.74 16.28
N SER A 344 -15.73 19.71 15.53
CA SER A 344 -17.08 20.14 16.02
C SER A 344 -18.22 19.20 15.62
N ALA A 345 -17.96 17.90 15.63
CA ALA A 345 -19.02 16.89 15.46
C ALA A 345 -19.08 15.92 16.65
#